data_1bcd6c04d07fc2fcadbdce4cb16d9259
#
_entry.id   1bcd6c04d07fc2fcadbdce4cb16d9259
#
_cell.length_a   1.000
_cell.length_b   1.000
_cell.length_c   1.000
_cell.angle_alpha   90.00
_cell.angle_beta   90.00
_cell.angle_gamma   90.00
#
_symmetry.space_group_name_H-M   'P 1'
#
loop_
_entity.id
_entity.type
_entity.pdbx_description
1 polymer ?
#
loop_
_entity_poly.entity_id
_entity_poly.type
_entity_poly.pdbx_seq_one_letter_code
_entity_poly.pdbx_strand_id
1 'polypeptide(L)'
;MAVDLGTANTIIAVKGRGVVLDEPSLVAINETTEEIVAFGQEAADMTGREGRDIIVKAPMIGGVVADFERTKKMLAHFVKKAKTGGSNISIQAVMSMVSDVTHVEQRALLNAAEEAHIGKV
;
A
#
# COMPACT_ATOMS: atom_id res chain seq x y z
N MET A 1 -14.37 2.80 3.92
CA MET A 1 -13.24 2.71 2.98
C MET A 1 -13.01 1.24 2.62
N ALA A 2 -12.99 0.95 1.35
CA ALA A 2 -12.70 -0.39 0.85
C ALA A 2 -11.34 -0.38 0.18
N VAL A 3 -10.50 -1.35 0.51
CA VAL A 3 -9.14 -1.45 -0.03
C VAL A 3 -9.00 -2.75 -0.81
N ASP A 4 -8.61 -2.62 -2.06
CA ASP A 4 -8.28 -3.76 -2.92
C ASP A 4 -6.76 -3.77 -3.12
N LEU A 5 -6.09 -4.65 -2.42
CA LEU A 5 -4.64 -4.78 -2.45
C LEU A 5 -4.25 -5.80 -3.52
N GLY A 6 -3.93 -5.30 -4.71
CA GLY A 6 -3.61 -6.16 -5.85
C GLY A 6 -2.14 -6.20 -6.21
N THR A 7 -1.76 -7.19 -7.01
CA THR A 7 -0.38 -7.35 -7.49
C THR A 7 0.05 -6.16 -8.35
N ALA A 8 -0.81 -5.75 -9.27
CA ALA A 8 -0.48 -4.66 -10.18
C ALA A 8 -0.80 -3.30 -9.57
N ASN A 9 -2.00 -3.16 -9.02
CA ASN A 9 -2.48 -1.89 -8.49
C ASN A 9 -3.15 -2.07 -7.13
N THR A 10 -3.04 -1.04 -6.30
CA THR A 10 -3.82 -0.92 -5.07
C THR A 10 -4.90 0.12 -5.31
N ILE A 11 -6.14 -0.25 -5.03
CA ILE A 11 -7.32 0.60 -5.29
C ILE A 11 -8.05 0.82 -3.97
N ILE A 12 -8.37 2.08 -3.68
CA ILE A 12 -9.14 2.43 -2.49
C ILE A 12 -10.39 3.18 -2.92
N ALA A 13 -11.53 2.71 -2.42
CA ALA A 13 -12.82 3.35 -2.67
C ALA A 13 -13.45 3.80 -1.35
N VAL A 14 -14.15 4.92 -1.40
CA VAL A 14 -14.87 5.48 -0.25
C VAL A 14 -16.35 5.55 -0.62
N LYS A 15 -17.19 5.07 0.28
CA LYS A 15 -18.63 5.09 0.07
C LYS A 15 -19.12 6.51 -0.20
N GLY A 16 -19.82 6.69 -1.29
CA GLY A 16 -20.31 8.00 -1.71
C GLY A 16 -19.36 8.82 -2.56
N ARG A 17 -18.08 8.41 -2.63
CA ARG A 17 -17.06 9.10 -3.46
C ARG A 17 -16.51 8.25 -4.59
N GLY A 18 -16.72 6.92 -4.53
CA GLY A 18 -16.15 6.01 -5.49
C GLY A 18 -14.65 5.78 -5.25
N VAL A 19 -13.92 5.51 -6.31
CA VAL A 19 -12.47 5.26 -6.23
C VAL A 19 -11.74 6.58 -5.95
N VAL A 20 -11.01 6.62 -4.85
CA VAL A 20 -10.24 7.81 -4.46
C VAL A 20 -8.74 7.60 -4.59
N LEU A 21 -8.31 6.37 -4.78
CA LEU A 21 -6.90 6.05 -5.02
C LEU A 21 -6.81 4.82 -5.93
N ASP A 22 -5.97 4.90 -6.92
CA ASP A 22 -5.65 3.81 -7.84
C ASP A 22 -4.20 3.99 -8.23
N GLU A 23 -3.31 3.27 -7.58
CA GLU A 23 -1.88 3.41 -7.82
C GLU A 23 -1.20 2.06 -7.98
N PRO A 24 -0.09 2.03 -8.72
CA PRO A 24 0.69 0.81 -8.83
C PRO A 24 1.13 0.29 -7.47
N SER A 25 1.09 -1.02 -7.28
CA SER A 25 1.59 -1.66 -6.05
C SER A 25 3.10 -1.79 -6.12
N LEU A 26 3.78 -0.64 -6.02
CA LEU A 26 5.24 -0.54 -6.16
C LEU A 26 5.84 0.28 -5.04
N VAL A 27 7.08 -0.06 -4.68
CA VAL A 27 7.90 0.71 -3.76
C VAL A 27 9.26 0.94 -4.39
N ALA A 28 9.82 2.14 -4.19
CA ALA A 28 11.18 2.45 -4.57
C ALA A 28 12.04 2.44 -3.31
N ILE A 29 13.16 1.76 -3.37
CA ILE A 29 13.99 1.45 -2.21
C ILE A 29 15.41 1.90 -2.47
N ASN A 30 16.03 2.53 -1.46
CA ASN A 30 17.46 2.76 -1.47
C ASN A 30 18.14 1.47 -1.02
N GLU A 31 18.87 0.82 -1.92
CA GLU A 31 19.52 -0.46 -1.62
C GLU A 31 20.57 -0.38 -0.51
N THR A 32 21.22 0.78 -0.40
CA THR A 32 22.27 0.97 0.61
C THR A 32 21.70 1.09 2.01
N THR A 33 20.62 1.85 2.18
CA THR A 33 19.99 2.08 3.49
C THR A 33 18.81 1.15 3.74
N GLU A 34 18.30 0.49 2.69
CA GLU A 34 17.09 -0.32 2.70
C GLU A 34 15.82 0.47 3.01
N GLU A 35 15.89 1.79 2.95
CA GLU A 35 14.73 2.64 3.20
C GLU A 35 13.87 2.79 1.95
N ILE A 36 12.55 2.87 2.18
CA ILE A 36 11.61 3.18 1.11
C ILE A 36 11.63 4.68 0.86
N VAL A 37 11.84 5.06 -0.39
CA VAL A 37 11.93 6.48 -0.78
C VAL A 37 10.70 6.96 -1.56
N ALA A 38 9.90 6.03 -2.08
CA ALA A 38 8.68 6.37 -2.80
C ALA A 38 7.73 5.19 -2.85
N PHE A 39 6.45 5.48 -3.05
CA PHE A 39 5.38 4.48 -3.15
C PHE A 39 4.53 4.76 -4.39
N GLY A 40 3.92 3.71 -4.93
CA GLY A 40 2.90 3.84 -5.94
C GLY A 40 3.38 4.51 -7.22
N GLN A 41 2.64 5.50 -7.69
CA GLN A 41 2.95 6.17 -8.95
C GLN A 41 4.32 6.85 -8.92
N GLU A 42 4.69 7.45 -7.79
CA GLU A 42 6.03 8.05 -7.66
C GLU A 42 7.12 7.01 -7.83
N ALA A 43 6.92 5.81 -7.26
CA ALA A 43 7.87 4.72 -7.44
C ALA A 43 7.90 4.26 -8.90
N ALA A 44 6.74 4.13 -9.54
CA ALA A 44 6.66 3.76 -10.95
C ALA A 44 7.39 4.76 -11.84
N ASP A 45 7.27 6.05 -11.54
CA ASP A 45 7.93 7.10 -12.30
C ASP A 45 9.44 7.06 -12.19
N MET A 46 9.96 6.41 -11.17
CA MET A 46 11.40 6.23 -10.98
C MET A 46 11.96 5.07 -11.80
N THR A 47 11.11 4.22 -12.35
CA THR A 47 11.55 3.10 -13.17
C THR A 47 12.26 3.61 -14.43
N GLY A 48 13.47 3.15 -14.65
CA GLY A 48 14.29 3.62 -15.76
C GLY A 48 15.03 4.93 -15.47
N ARG A 49 14.76 5.55 -14.33
CA ARG A 49 15.41 6.78 -13.89
C ARG A 49 16.07 6.60 -12.54
N GLU A 50 16.15 5.37 -12.10
CA GLU A 50 16.71 5.05 -10.79
C GLU A 50 18.14 5.60 -10.71
N GLY A 51 18.41 6.26 -9.61
CA GLY A 51 19.75 6.62 -9.24
C GLY A 51 20.55 5.36 -8.95
N ARG A 52 21.84 5.54 -8.69
CA ARG A 52 22.75 4.42 -8.50
C ARG A 52 22.28 3.40 -7.46
N ASP A 53 21.60 3.85 -6.41
CA ASP A 53 21.20 3.01 -5.29
C ASP A 53 19.69 2.78 -5.20
N ILE A 54 18.91 3.24 -6.16
CA ILE A 54 17.47 3.14 -6.11
C ILE A 54 16.99 1.99 -6.99
N ILE A 55 16.16 1.12 -6.41
CA ILE A 55 15.49 0.05 -7.16
C ILE A 55 13.99 0.13 -6.92
N VAL A 56 13.22 -0.23 -7.93
CA VAL A 56 11.76 -0.29 -7.84
C VAL A 56 11.34 -1.74 -7.75
N LYS A 57 10.56 -2.07 -6.73
CA LYS A 57 10.09 -3.44 -6.49
C LYS A 57 8.60 -3.50 -6.26
N ALA A 58 8.03 -4.66 -6.63
CA ALA A 58 6.65 -4.99 -6.29
C ALA A 58 6.67 -5.86 -5.04
N PRO A 59 6.11 -5.41 -3.90
CA PRO A 59 6.08 -6.22 -2.69
C PRO A 59 5.09 -7.38 -2.78
N MET A 60 4.20 -7.33 -3.79
CA MET A 60 3.28 -8.42 -4.08
C MET A 60 3.56 -8.95 -5.48
N ILE A 61 3.67 -10.25 -5.63
CA ILE A 61 4.00 -10.90 -6.90
C ILE A 61 3.04 -12.07 -7.11
N GLY A 62 2.36 -12.07 -8.27
CA GLY A 62 1.47 -13.17 -8.62
C GLY A 62 0.34 -13.42 -7.63
N GLY A 63 -0.19 -12.37 -7.01
CA GLY A 63 -1.24 -12.48 -6.01
C GLY A 63 -0.76 -12.92 -4.63
N VAL A 64 0.54 -12.94 -4.41
CA VAL A 64 1.15 -13.36 -3.14
C VAL A 64 1.95 -12.21 -2.54
N VAL A 65 1.87 -12.05 -1.22
CA VAL A 65 2.71 -11.09 -0.50
C VAL A 65 4.14 -11.65 -0.45
N ALA A 66 5.03 -11.08 -1.25
CA ALA A 66 6.43 -11.51 -1.30
C ALA A 66 7.27 -10.81 -0.23
N ASP A 67 6.89 -9.59 0.14
CA ASP A 67 7.58 -8.79 1.15
C ASP A 67 6.55 -8.17 2.07
N PHE A 68 6.34 -8.80 3.22
CA PHE A 68 5.27 -8.41 4.14
C PHE A 68 5.46 -7.01 4.72
N GLU A 69 6.68 -6.69 5.18
CA GLU A 69 6.94 -5.40 5.81
C GLU A 69 6.77 -4.24 4.84
N ARG A 70 7.22 -4.41 3.60
CA ARG A 70 7.05 -3.37 2.58
C ARG A 70 5.61 -3.25 2.12
N THR A 71 4.89 -4.37 2.03
CA THR A 71 3.45 -4.36 1.74
C THR A 71 2.69 -3.58 2.81
N LYS A 72 3.02 -3.82 4.08
CA LYS A 72 2.39 -3.13 5.20
C LYS A 72 2.63 -1.63 5.14
N LYS A 73 3.87 -1.22 4.88
CA LYS A 73 4.21 0.21 4.77
C LYS A 73 3.54 0.87 3.57
N MET A 74 3.49 0.17 2.45
CA MET A 74 2.81 0.66 1.24
C MET A 74 1.32 0.86 1.51
N LEU A 75 0.67 -0.12 2.11
CA LEU A 75 -0.74 -0.04 2.45
C LEU A 75 -1.02 1.15 3.39
N ALA A 76 -0.21 1.32 4.42
CA ALA A 76 -0.35 2.44 5.35
C ALA A 76 -0.22 3.78 4.62
N HIS A 77 0.75 3.89 3.71
CA HIS A 77 0.95 5.11 2.91
C HIS A 77 -0.29 5.43 2.07
N PHE A 78 -0.82 4.43 1.37
CA PHE A 78 -1.98 4.63 0.50
C PHE A 78 -3.23 4.98 1.28
N VAL A 79 -3.44 4.37 2.44
CA VAL A 79 -4.58 4.70 3.30
C VAL A 79 -4.49 6.15 3.79
N LYS A 80 -3.31 6.60 4.21
CA LYS A 80 -3.10 8.00 4.59
C LYS A 80 -3.38 8.94 3.44
N LYS A 81 -2.91 8.60 2.25
CA LYS A 81 -3.12 9.41 1.06
C LYS A 81 -4.61 9.48 0.69
N ALA A 82 -5.32 8.38 0.77
CA ALA A 82 -6.75 8.33 0.46
C ALA A 82 -7.60 9.09 1.48
N LYS A 83 -7.07 9.30 2.68
CA LYS A 83 -7.75 10.03 3.74
C LYS A 83 -7.71 11.54 3.56
N THR A 84 -7.05 12.05 2.55
CA THR A 84 -6.91 13.48 2.32
C THR A 84 -8.25 14.17 2.05
N GLY A 85 -8.97 14.54 3.02
CA GLY A 85 -10.27 15.17 2.89
C GLY A 85 -10.94 15.31 4.24
N GLY A 86 -10.25 14.93 5.31
CA GLY A 86 -10.69 15.16 6.66
C GLY A 86 -11.93 14.38 7.05
N SER A 87 -12.27 13.33 6.33
CA SER A 87 -13.45 12.56 6.68
C SER A 87 -13.14 11.57 7.80
N ASN A 88 -14.02 11.55 8.81
CA ASN A 88 -13.98 10.59 9.90
C ASN A 88 -14.65 9.27 9.50
N ILE A 89 -14.49 8.86 8.25
CA ILE A 89 -15.09 7.62 7.79
C ILE A 89 -14.29 6.46 8.36
N SER A 90 -14.96 5.62 9.15
CA SER A 90 -14.33 4.41 9.67
C SER A 90 -13.96 3.47 8.52
N ILE A 91 -12.82 2.80 8.67
CA ILE A 91 -12.44 1.78 7.72
C ILE A 91 -13.37 0.59 7.91
N GLN A 92 -14.20 0.35 6.91
CA GLN A 92 -14.84 -0.94 6.76
C GLN A 92 -13.96 -1.70 5.79
N ALA A 93 -12.95 -2.32 6.34
CA ALA A 93 -11.96 -2.97 5.50
C ALA A 93 -12.52 -4.23 4.87
N VAL A 94 -12.89 -4.12 3.62
CA VAL A 94 -12.92 -5.29 2.77
C VAL A 94 -11.61 -5.25 2.00
N MET A 95 -10.59 -5.90 2.55
CA MET A 95 -9.38 -6.13 1.78
C MET A 95 -9.59 -7.44 1.04
N SER A 96 -9.43 -7.41 -0.28
CA SER A 96 -9.35 -8.65 -1.01
C SER A 96 -8.01 -9.28 -0.65
N MET A 97 -8.06 -10.32 0.14
CA MET A 97 -6.87 -11.00 0.62
C MET A 97 -6.36 -12.00 -0.39
N VAL A 98 -5.06 -11.99 -0.57
CA VAL A 98 -4.38 -13.01 -1.37
C VAL A 98 -4.37 -14.35 -0.62
N SER A 99 -4.34 -15.43 -1.37
CA SER A 99 -4.62 -16.77 -0.87
C SER A 99 -3.62 -17.33 0.15
N ASP A 100 -2.38 -16.88 0.16
CA ASP A 100 -1.34 -17.45 1.01
C ASP A 100 -1.00 -16.63 2.25
N VAL A 101 -1.88 -15.70 2.61
CA VAL A 101 -1.66 -14.86 3.79
C VAL A 101 -2.24 -15.55 5.02
N THR A 102 -1.45 -15.66 6.08
CA THR A 102 -1.90 -16.23 7.34
C THR A 102 -2.89 -15.29 8.03
N HIS A 103 -3.67 -15.82 8.99
CA HIS A 103 -4.59 -15.00 9.77
C HIS A 103 -3.86 -13.90 10.55
N VAL A 104 -2.66 -14.20 11.04
CA VAL A 104 -1.85 -13.22 11.76
C VAL A 104 -1.42 -12.09 10.82
N GLU A 105 -1.00 -12.43 9.61
CA GLU A 105 -0.59 -11.45 8.61
C GLU A 105 -1.77 -10.61 8.13
N GLN A 106 -2.95 -11.22 7.92
CA GLN A 106 -4.17 -10.49 7.60
C GLN A 106 -4.49 -9.46 8.67
N ARG A 107 -4.43 -9.87 9.94
CA ARG A 107 -4.71 -8.99 11.06
C ARG A 107 -3.71 -7.84 11.11
N ALA A 108 -2.44 -8.12 10.87
CA ALA A 108 -1.41 -7.10 10.88
C ALA A 108 -1.61 -6.08 9.75
N LEU A 109 -2.02 -6.52 8.57
CA LEU A 109 -2.32 -5.63 7.45
C LEU A 109 -3.53 -4.75 7.77
N LEU A 110 -4.59 -5.32 8.32
CA LEU A 110 -5.77 -4.57 8.73
C LEU A 110 -5.43 -3.53 9.80
N ASN A 111 -4.65 -3.93 10.80
CA ASN A 111 -4.23 -3.02 11.87
C ASN A 111 -3.40 -1.87 11.31
N ALA A 112 -2.50 -2.13 10.37
CA ALA A 112 -1.69 -1.10 9.75
C ALA A 112 -2.57 -0.09 8.99
N ALA A 113 -3.57 -0.58 8.28
CA ALA A 113 -4.51 0.27 7.56
C ALA A 113 -5.34 1.14 8.51
N GLU A 114 -5.83 0.54 9.60
CA GLU A 114 -6.61 1.27 10.60
C GLU A 114 -5.77 2.34 11.30
N GLU A 115 -4.55 2.00 11.70
CA GLU A 115 -3.65 2.97 12.33
C GLU A 115 -3.34 4.13 11.40
N ALA A 116 -3.11 3.87 10.12
CA ALA A 116 -2.88 4.92 9.15
C ALA A 116 -4.11 5.79 8.96
N HIS A 117 -5.31 5.20 8.97
CA HIS A 117 -6.57 5.92 8.81
C HIS A 117 -6.84 6.87 9.96
N ILE A 118 -6.59 6.46 11.20
CA ILE A 118 -6.82 7.30 12.38
C ILE A 118 -5.64 8.21 12.69
N GLY A 119 -4.56 8.14 11.90
CA GLY A 119 -3.40 9.00 12.08
C GLY A 119 -2.44 8.58 13.18
N LYS A 120 -2.63 7.40 13.76
CA LYS A 120 -1.65 6.84 14.70
C LYS A 120 -0.60 6.07 13.93
N VAL A 121 0.62 6.37 14.21
CA VAL A 121 1.76 5.71 13.61
C VAL A 121 2.40 4.79 14.62
#